data_901ef6765716252e240ab201e27f6e06
#
_entry.id   901ef6765716252e240ab201e27f6e06
#
_cell.length_a   1.000
_cell.length_b   1.000
_cell.length_c   1.000
_cell.angle_alpha   90.00
_cell.angle_beta   90.00
_cell.angle_gamma   90.00
#
_symmetry.space_group_name_H-M   'P 1'
#
loop_
_entity.id
_entity.type
_entity.pdbx_description
1 polymer ?
#
loop_
_entity_poly.entity_id
_entity_poly.type
_entity_poly.pdbx_seq_one_letter_code
_entity_poly.pdbx_strand_id
1 'polypeptide(L)'
;PCHNSRHLGLVAGEAGADYVAFGAFFPTTTKAAATTADPDLLRWWNTAVTVPSVAIGGITPENCGALVRAGADFLAVSGAVWNSEDGPAAAVSAFTKAIQTA
;
A
#
# COMPACT_ATOMS: atom_id res chain seq x y z
N PRO A 1 11.52 0.60 3.47
CA PRO A 1 10.39 1.35 2.91
C PRO A 1 10.69 2.85 2.85
N CYS A 2 10.01 3.51 1.93
CA CYS A 2 10.23 4.94 1.70
C CYS A 2 9.31 5.83 2.55
N HIS A 3 8.54 5.24 3.45
CA HIS A 3 7.57 5.94 4.30
C HIS A 3 6.64 6.82 3.45
N ASN A 4 6.58 8.13 3.70
CA ASN A 4 5.78 9.07 2.91
C ASN A 4 6.65 10.00 2.05
N SER A 5 7.89 9.63 1.77
CA SER A 5 8.88 10.52 1.14
C SER A 5 9.05 10.20 -0.35
N ARG A 6 8.70 11.18 -1.19
CA ARG A 6 9.01 11.14 -2.63
C ARG A 6 10.51 11.05 -2.85
N HIS A 7 11.28 11.79 -2.06
CA HIS A 7 12.74 11.82 -2.18
C HIS A 7 13.36 10.45 -1.93
N LEU A 8 12.96 9.75 -0.86
CA LEU A 8 13.46 8.41 -0.58
C LEU A 8 13.08 7.43 -1.69
N GLY A 9 11.86 7.55 -2.22
CA GLY A 9 11.42 6.73 -3.34
C GLY A 9 12.28 6.96 -4.59
N LEU A 10 12.55 8.21 -4.92
CA LEU A 10 13.39 8.55 -6.07
C LEU A 10 14.83 8.05 -5.90
N VAL A 11 15.41 8.19 -4.70
CA VAL A 11 16.73 7.67 -4.40
C VAL A 11 16.77 6.15 -4.58
N ALA A 12 15.77 5.43 -4.07
CA ALA A 12 15.68 3.99 -4.22
C ALA A 12 15.56 3.59 -5.69
N GLY A 13 14.72 4.27 -6.46
CA GLY A 13 14.55 4.02 -7.89
C GLY A 13 15.84 4.25 -8.68
N GLU A 14 16.55 5.33 -8.40
CA GLU A 14 17.83 5.62 -9.03
C GLU A 14 18.90 4.58 -8.68
N ALA A 15 18.82 3.99 -7.50
CA ALA A 15 19.72 2.92 -7.06
C ALA A 15 19.37 1.56 -7.68
N GLY A 16 18.32 1.47 -8.49
CA GLY A 16 17.96 0.25 -9.21
C GLY A 16 16.93 -0.62 -8.50
N ALA A 17 16.13 -0.07 -7.58
CA ALA A 17 15.07 -0.82 -6.92
C ALA A 17 14.05 -1.32 -7.94
N ASP A 18 13.59 -2.57 -7.78
CA ASP A 18 12.57 -3.17 -8.64
C ASP A 18 11.17 -2.64 -8.32
N TYR A 19 10.95 -2.22 -7.08
CA TYR A 19 9.73 -1.57 -6.61
C TYR A 19 10.06 -0.70 -5.40
N VAL A 20 9.15 0.20 -5.06
CA VAL A 20 9.26 1.02 -3.85
C VAL A 20 7.99 0.89 -3.02
N ALA A 21 8.13 0.87 -1.70
CA ALA A 21 7.02 0.74 -0.78
C ALA A 21 6.80 2.06 -0.03
N PHE A 22 5.56 2.54 -0.04
CA PHE A 22 5.15 3.73 0.70
C PHE A 22 4.12 3.34 1.78
N GLY A 23 4.16 4.01 2.90
CA GLY A 23 3.21 3.84 4.00
C GLY A 23 3.68 4.58 5.25
N ALA A 24 2.94 4.46 6.35
CA ALA A 24 1.65 3.75 6.42
C ALA A 24 0.52 4.65 5.94
N PHE A 25 -0.44 4.09 5.20
CA PHE A 25 -1.59 4.86 4.71
C PHE A 25 -2.72 4.94 5.75
N PHE A 26 -2.82 3.94 6.61
CA PHE A 26 -3.86 3.85 7.63
C PHE A 26 -3.25 3.44 8.97
N PRO A 27 -3.91 3.72 10.10
CA PRO A 27 -3.45 3.24 11.41
C PRO A 27 -3.33 1.71 11.42
N THR A 28 -2.32 1.21 12.12
CA THR A 28 -2.06 -0.23 12.22
C THR A 28 -1.91 -0.66 13.67
N THR A 29 -2.37 -1.88 13.97
CA THR A 29 -2.24 -2.49 15.30
C THR A 29 -0.95 -3.30 15.46
N THR A 30 -0.27 -3.64 14.36
CA THR A 30 0.95 -4.45 14.41
C THR A 30 2.18 -3.63 14.75
N LYS A 31 2.18 -2.35 14.42
CA LYS A 31 3.30 -1.46 14.67
C LYS A 31 2.81 -0.03 14.69
N ALA A 32 3.30 0.77 15.64
CA ALA A 32 3.01 2.19 15.65
C ALA A 32 3.63 2.84 14.41
N ALA A 33 2.81 3.50 13.60
CA ALA A 33 3.29 4.22 12.43
C ALA A 33 3.85 5.58 12.86
N ALA A 34 5.10 5.86 12.50
CA ALA A 34 5.73 7.15 12.77
C ALA A 34 5.19 8.25 11.85
N THR A 35 4.72 7.88 10.65
CA THR A 35 4.22 8.82 9.63
C THR A 35 2.98 8.23 8.96
N THR A 36 2.13 9.13 8.46
CA THR A 36 0.97 8.75 7.66
C THR A 36 1.20 9.23 6.24
N ALA A 37 1.05 8.33 5.27
CA ALA A 37 1.15 8.65 3.86
C ALA A 37 -0.23 9.01 3.30
N ASP A 38 -0.24 9.94 2.33
CA ASP A 38 -1.46 10.36 1.65
C ASP A 38 -1.55 9.63 0.30
N PRO A 39 -2.74 9.16 -0.13
CA PRO A 39 -2.90 8.56 -1.45
C PRO A 39 -2.44 9.43 -2.62
N ASP A 40 -2.38 10.75 -2.47
CA ASP A 40 -1.83 11.64 -3.50
C ASP A 40 -0.38 11.34 -3.83
N LEU A 41 0.38 10.80 -2.88
CA LEU A 41 1.74 10.33 -3.14
C LEU A 41 1.75 9.22 -4.21
N LEU A 42 0.81 8.30 -4.15
CA LEU A 42 0.67 7.22 -5.13
C LEU A 42 0.29 7.78 -6.50
N ARG A 43 -0.63 8.75 -6.55
CA ARG A 43 -1.03 9.40 -7.81
C ARG A 43 0.14 10.07 -8.48
N TRP A 44 0.91 10.83 -7.70
CA TRP A 44 2.11 11.49 -8.21
C TRP A 44 3.14 10.48 -8.71
N TRP A 45 3.44 9.46 -7.90
CA TRP A 45 4.41 8.43 -8.22
C TRP A 45 4.03 7.70 -9.52
N ASN A 46 2.78 7.27 -9.61
CA ASN A 46 2.28 6.53 -10.77
C ASN A 46 2.37 7.35 -12.06
N THR A 47 2.21 8.66 -11.97
CA THR A 47 2.29 9.55 -13.13
C THR A 47 3.73 9.87 -13.51
N ALA A 48 4.60 10.09 -12.53
CA ALA A 48 5.94 10.63 -12.75
C ALA A 48 7.03 9.57 -12.88
N VAL A 49 6.81 8.36 -12.36
CA VAL A 49 7.84 7.33 -12.22
C VAL A 49 7.34 6.00 -12.75
N THR A 50 8.21 5.25 -13.43
CA THR A 50 7.86 3.93 -13.99
C THR A 50 8.09 2.77 -13.02
N VAL A 51 8.88 2.97 -11.95
CA VAL A 51 9.13 1.95 -10.94
C VAL A 51 7.82 1.62 -10.21
N PRO A 52 7.43 0.35 -10.10
CA PRO A 52 6.17 -0.02 -9.43
C PRO A 52 6.14 0.40 -7.97
N SER A 53 4.95 0.78 -7.51
CA SER A 53 4.71 1.14 -6.11
C SER A 53 3.99 0.04 -5.35
N VAL A 54 4.33 -0.11 -4.08
CA VAL A 54 3.65 -0.97 -3.13
C VAL A 54 3.10 -0.09 -2.01
N ALA A 55 1.81 -0.18 -1.75
CA ALA A 55 1.20 0.50 -0.62
C ALA A 55 1.15 -0.46 0.57
N ILE A 56 1.53 0.04 1.75
CA ILE A 56 1.58 -0.75 2.97
C ILE A 56 1.04 0.06 4.15
N GLY A 57 0.56 -0.63 5.18
CA GLY A 57 0.18 -0.06 6.46
C GLY A 57 -1.31 0.09 6.67
N GLY A 58 -1.87 -0.76 7.53
CA GLY A 58 -3.26 -0.71 7.98
C GLY A 58 -4.31 -0.95 6.89
N ILE A 59 -3.93 -1.64 5.82
CA ILE A 59 -4.81 -1.85 4.66
C ILE A 59 -5.79 -2.98 4.93
N THR A 60 -7.07 -2.72 4.66
CA THR A 60 -8.18 -3.68 4.81
C THR A 60 -8.96 -3.78 3.50
N PRO A 61 -9.82 -4.81 3.34
CA PRO A 61 -10.71 -4.87 2.17
C PRO A 61 -11.61 -3.65 2.02
N GLU A 62 -11.98 -3.01 3.14
CA GLU A 62 -12.87 -1.86 3.15
C GLU A 62 -12.17 -0.57 2.71
N ASN A 63 -10.86 -0.45 2.92
CA ASN A 63 -10.12 0.79 2.63
C ASN A 63 -9.16 0.69 1.44
N CYS A 64 -8.88 -0.51 0.94
CA CYS A 64 -7.87 -0.69 -0.11
C CYS A 64 -8.27 -0.06 -1.46
N GLY A 65 -9.55 0.09 -1.73
CA GLY A 65 -10.03 0.63 -3.00
C GLY A 65 -9.49 2.01 -3.32
N ALA A 66 -9.38 2.87 -2.31
CA ALA A 66 -8.81 4.21 -2.48
C ALA A 66 -7.37 4.17 -2.97
N LEU A 67 -6.58 3.21 -2.49
CA LEU A 67 -5.17 3.07 -2.88
C LEU A 67 -5.04 2.49 -4.29
N VAL A 68 -5.90 1.55 -4.65
CA VAL A 68 -5.96 1.00 -6.02
C VAL A 68 -6.31 2.11 -7.00
N ARG A 69 -7.33 2.91 -6.70
CA ARG A 69 -7.73 4.04 -7.55
C ARG A 69 -6.67 5.12 -7.65
N ALA A 70 -5.85 5.27 -6.60
CA ALA A 70 -4.73 6.21 -6.60
C ALA A 70 -3.55 5.74 -7.45
N GLY A 71 -3.52 4.47 -7.84
CA GLY A 71 -2.49 3.94 -8.74
C GLY A 71 -1.45 3.05 -8.08
N ALA A 72 -1.71 2.52 -6.88
CA ALA A 72 -0.83 1.52 -6.30
C ALA A 72 -0.80 0.28 -7.22
N ASP A 73 0.40 -0.18 -7.54
CA ASP A 73 0.56 -1.39 -8.34
C ASP A 73 0.34 -2.65 -7.51
N PHE A 74 0.75 -2.62 -6.25
CA PHE A 74 0.61 -3.73 -5.31
C PHE A 74 0.21 -3.21 -3.93
N LEU A 75 -0.45 -4.10 -3.18
CA LEU A 75 -0.81 -3.86 -1.79
C LEU A 75 -0.10 -4.90 -0.92
N ALA A 76 0.59 -4.45 0.13
CA ALA A 76 1.19 -5.34 1.11
C ALA A 76 0.32 -5.32 2.37
N VAL A 77 -0.19 -6.48 2.74
CA VAL A 77 -1.11 -6.62 3.87
C VAL A 77 -0.62 -7.70 4.83
N SER A 78 -0.92 -7.55 6.10
CA SER A 78 -0.53 -8.54 7.11
C SER A 78 -1.68 -8.76 8.09
N GLY A 79 -1.94 -7.82 9.01
CA GLY A 79 -2.93 -7.99 10.05
C GLY A 79 -4.33 -8.29 9.54
N ALA A 80 -4.76 -7.64 8.46
CA ALA A 80 -6.09 -7.85 7.89
C ALA A 80 -6.30 -9.27 7.37
N VAL A 81 -5.24 -9.97 6.99
CA VAL A 81 -5.31 -11.36 6.54
C VAL A 81 -5.19 -12.31 7.73
N TRP A 82 -4.14 -12.16 8.53
CA TRP A 82 -3.84 -13.11 9.58
C TRP A 82 -4.74 -12.98 10.81
N ASN A 83 -5.26 -11.76 11.07
CA ASN A 83 -6.16 -11.51 12.20
C ASN A 83 -7.65 -11.52 11.81
N SER A 84 -7.98 -11.94 10.59
CA SER A 84 -9.36 -12.03 10.14
C SER A 84 -10.14 -13.07 10.93
N GLU A 85 -11.32 -12.68 11.43
CA GLU A 85 -12.20 -13.60 12.16
C GLU A 85 -12.66 -14.78 11.31
N ASP A 86 -12.81 -14.56 10.01
CA ASP A 86 -13.26 -15.56 9.04
C ASP A 86 -12.11 -16.37 8.43
N GLY A 87 -10.89 -16.10 8.85
CA GLY A 87 -9.69 -16.80 8.39
C GLY A 87 -9.00 -16.15 7.21
N PRO A 88 -7.74 -16.56 6.95
CA PRO A 88 -6.92 -15.94 5.89
C PRO A 88 -7.52 -16.09 4.48
N ALA A 89 -8.09 -17.23 4.16
CA ALA A 89 -8.65 -17.47 2.83
C ALA A 89 -9.82 -16.53 2.53
N ALA A 90 -10.72 -16.32 3.50
CA ALA A 90 -11.84 -15.39 3.37
C ALA A 90 -11.34 -13.94 3.22
N ALA A 91 -10.30 -13.58 3.97
CA ALA A 91 -9.71 -12.25 3.89
C ALA A 91 -9.10 -11.98 2.51
N VAL A 92 -8.34 -12.92 1.95
CA VAL A 92 -7.76 -12.81 0.61
C VAL A 92 -8.85 -12.68 -0.45
N SER A 93 -9.92 -13.47 -0.33
CA SER A 93 -11.08 -13.38 -1.23
C SER A 93 -11.72 -11.99 -1.18
N ALA A 94 -11.89 -11.43 0.03
CA ALA A 94 -12.45 -10.08 0.21
C ALA A 94 -11.56 -9.02 -0.43
N PHE A 95 -10.24 -9.12 -0.30
CA PHE A 95 -9.29 -8.21 -0.97
C PHE A 95 -9.40 -8.33 -2.49
N THR A 96 -9.45 -9.54 -3.01
CA THR A 96 -9.57 -9.76 -4.46
C THR A 96 -10.82 -9.08 -5.03
N LYS A 97 -11.95 -9.24 -4.35
CA LYS A 97 -13.20 -8.56 -4.73
C LYS A 97 -13.06 -7.04 -4.67
N ALA A 98 -12.50 -6.51 -3.58
CA ALA A 98 -12.35 -5.07 -3.41
C ALA A 98 -11.45 -4.47 -4.48
N ILE A 99 -10.37 -5.16 -4.85
CA ILE A 99 -9.45 -4.72 -5.90
C ILE A 99 -10.17 -4.70 -7.27
N GLN A 100 -10.93 -5.74 -7.57
CA GLN A 100 -11.64 -5.85 -8.86
C GLN A 100 -12.73 -4.79 -9.03
N THR A 101 -13.33 -4.33 -7.94
CA THR A 101 -14.40 -3.33 -7.98
C THR A 101 -13.93 -1.90 -7.75
N ALA A 102 -12.67 -1.71 -7.48
CA ALA A 102 -12.11 -0.39 -7.21
C ALA A 102 -12.10 0.54 -8.42
#